data_0a91a382ce05c00d23ee6a518acd8684
#
_entry.id   0a91a382ce05c00d23ee6a518acd8684
#
_cell.length_a   1.000
_cell.length_b   1.000
_cell.length_c   1.000
_cell.angle_alpha   90.00
_cell.angle_beta   90.00
_cell.angle_gamma   90.00
#
_symmetry.space_group_name_H-M   'P 1'
#
loop_
_entity.id
_entity.type
_entity.pdbx_description
1 polymer ?
#
loop_
_entity_poly.entity_id
_entity_poly.type
_entity_poly.pdbx_seq_one_letter_code
_entity_poly.pdbx_strand_id
1 'polypeptide(L)'
;MPLDRRIFLQSGAAAVVALLHSRGASAPAGPGRPVLGFTAVPASLRDAVVVPPEYEWQLLYPWGTPTGIAGQPMPAFAPDGSNSAADQALQAGMHHDGMHFFTLASPDRGLLVMNHEYTDEQLLHAGGGKEWTAERVRKSLHAMGVSVIEVRLTRGGWHQVRPSPYARRVHGQTPMRIAGPAAGAVPMRTAANPAGDEVLGTFANCAMGVTPWGTYLTCEENFHGYFGGPKEAAKDATPAQRRYGTVPGSQWVEYWRFEERFDISRHPNEPHRFGWVVEIDPFDPAAKPVKRTALGRKRQESATCTLAKDGRVVVYMGDDARFEYIYKFVSHGKVSMAGDGARASANSRLLDEGTLYAARFDADGRGQWLELVHGRNGLDADSGFADQAEVLIHARLAADAVGATRMDRPEWIAVHPQTGEVYVTLTNNSQRGEPGKPAPDAANPRAGNLFGGILRWREDGGDAGSAGFGWDHFALAGDPAQAGSGAHYPSDDADVFGNPDGLHFDSGGLLWIQTDMSGQFIGKPPYASLGNNQMLCADPATGRIKRFLTAPSGSEVTGCVVTPDRRTLFVNIQHPGESRDDGSATPNSAWPDGTVPGSARPRSATLAIRRRDGAIVGT
;
A
#
# COMPACT_ATOMS: atom_id res chain seq x y z
N MET A 1 6.34 13.19 -31.61
CA MET A 1 5.94 11.89 -32.16
C MET A 1 5.43 11.08 -30.99
N PRO A 2 4.22 10.55 -30.98
CA PRO A 2 3.75 9.70 -29.89
C PRO A 2 4.53 8.39 -29.95
N LEU A 3 5.29 8.10 -28.89
CA LEU A 3 6.02 6.85 -28.74
C LEU A 3 5.04 5.70 -28.49
N ASP A 4 5.30 4.62 -29.14
CA ASP A 4 4.42 3.48 -29.37
C ASP A 4 4.12 2.71 -28.06
N ARG A 5 2.91 2.86 -27.52
CA ARG A 5 2.35 2.05 -26.40
C ARG A 5 2.31 0.54 -26.71
N ARG A 6 2.56 0.13 -27.95
CA ARG A 6 2.39 -1.26 -28.42
C ARG A 6 3.29 -2.25 -27.72
N ILE A 7 4.52 -1.87 -27.39
CA ILE A 7 5.52 -2.79 -26.82
C ILE A 7 5.20 -3.13 -25.36
N PHE A 8 4.70 -2.16 -24.58
CA PHE A 8 4.34 -2.38 -23.18
C PHE A 8 3.18 -3.38 -23.03
N LEU A 9 2.20 -3.28 -23.91
CA LEU A 9 0.98 -4.10 -23.85
C LEU A 9 1.22 -5.53 -24.30
N GLN A 10 2.21 -5.78 -25.15
CA GLN A 10 2.61 -7.14 -25.51
C GLN A 10 3.27 -7.90 -24.35
N SER A 11 4.02 -7.20 -23.48
CA SER A 11 4.67 -7.82 -22.32
C SER A 11 3.67 -8.09 -21.16
N GLY A 12 2.75 -7.16 -20.91
CA GLY A 12 1.68 -7.34 -19.92
C GLY A 12 0.56 -8.29 -20.41
N ALA A 13 0.22 -8.24 -21.70
CA ALA A 13 -0.77 -9.12 -22.31
C ALA A 13 -0.27 -10.57 -22.45
N ALA A 14 1.05 -10.79 -22.65
CA ALA A 14 1.62 -12.14 -22.68
C ALA A 14 1.48 -12.85 -21.33
N ALA A 15 1.59 -12.14 -20.21
CA ALA A 15 1.34 -12.73 -18.89
C ALA A 15 -0.15 -13.07 -18.67
N VAL A 16 -1.08 -12.24 -19.17
CA VAL A 16 -2.52 -12.47 -19.05
C VAL A 16 -3.02 -13.50 -20.09
N VAL A 17 -2.47 -13.50 -21.30
CA VAL A 17 -2.83 -14.48 -22.36
C VAL A 17 -2.24 -15.86 -22.06
N ALA A 18 -1.06 -15.97 -21.43
CA ALA A 18 -0.53 -17.24 -20.94
C ALA A 18 -1.46 -17.90 -19.90
N LEU A 19 -2.17 -17.12 -19.09
CA LEU A 19 -3.19 -17.59 -18.15
C LEU A 19 -4.46 -18.17 -18.83
N LEU A 20 -4.76 -17.74 -20.04
CA LEU A 20 -5.97 -18.18 -20.75
C LEU A 20 -5.78 -19.40 -21.67
N HIS A 21 -4.54 -19.78 -22.01
CA HIS A 21 -4.25 -20.85 -23.00
C HIS A 21 -3.53 -22.08 -22.47
N SER A 22 -3.14 -22.14 -21.19
CA SER A 22 -2.51 -23.34 -20.60
C SER A 22 -3.55 -24.31 -20.03
N ARG A 23 -4.42 -24.86 -20.86
CA ARG A 23 -5.11 -26.12 -20.55
C ARG A 23 -4.32 -27.28 -21.13
N GLY A 24 -3.61 -27.99 -20.25
CA GLY A 24 -3.20 -29.38 -20.47
C GLY A 24 -1.89 -29.57 -21.18
N ALA A 25 -0.81 -29.58 -20.41
CA ALA A 25 0.29 -30.55 -20.48
C ALA A 25 1.21 -30.28 -19.28
N SER A 26 1.24 -31.18 -18.32
CA SER A 26 2.31 -31.22 -17.31
C SER A 26 3.62 -31.50 -18.04
N ALA A 27 4.44 -30.47 -18.24
CA ALA A 27 5.82 -30.68 -18.63
C ALA A 27 6.54 -31.38 -17.47
N PRO A 28 7.38 -32.41 -17.72
CA PRO A 28 8.15 -33.04 -16.66
C PRO A 28 9.09 -31.99 -16.04
N ALA A 29 9.07 -31.87 -14.71
CA ALA A 29 10.01 -31.07 -13.95
C ALA A 29 11.43 -31.50 -14.30
N GLY A 30 12.21 -30.62 -14.94
CA GLY A 30 13.66 -30.79 -15.06
C GLY A 30 14.30 -30.75 -13.66
N PRO A 31 15.54 -31.24 -13.47
CA PRO A 31 16.20 -31.29 -12.16
C PRO A 31 16.19 -29.90 -11.54
N GLY A 32 15.46 -29.78 -10.41
CA GLY A 32 15.11 -28.51 -9.80
C GLY A 32 16.33 -27.69 -9.36
N ARG A 33 16.48 -26.49 -9.92
CA ARG A 33 17.21 -25.43 -9.23
C ARG A 33 16.54 -25.17 -7.88
N PRO A 34 17.31 -24.99 -6.78
CA PRO A 34 16.72 -24.60 -5.52
C PRO A 34 15.97 -23.29 -5.72
N VAL A 35 14.67 -23.27 -5.40
CA VAL A 35 13.79 -22.12 -5.67
C VAL A 35 14.26 -20.90 -4.88
N LEU A 36 14.83 -21.06 -3.66
CA LEU A 36 15.47 -20.00 -2.87
C LEU A 36 16.99 -20.21 -2.83
N GLY A 37 17.71 -19.81 -3.90
CA GLY A 37 19.13 -20.10 -4.11
C GLY A 37 20.11 -19.08 -3.54
N PHE A 38 19.71 -18.30 -2.55
CA PHE A 38 20.56 -17.30 -1.88
C PHE A 38 20.84 -17.67 -0.42
N THR A 39 21.94 -17.11 0.14
CA THR A 39 22.28 -17.22 1.56
C THR A 39 21.36 -16.32 2.39
N ALA A 40 20.64 -16.88 3.36
CA ALA A 40 19.77 -16.10 4.22
C ALA A 40 20.56 -15.05 5.02
N VAL A 41 20.00 -13.84 5.14
CA VAL A 41 20.58 -12.77 5.97
C VAL A 41 20.21 -13.01 7.44
N PRO A 42 21.14 -12.97 8.39
CA PRO A 42 20.80 -13.07 9.82
C PRO A 42 20.01 -11.84 10.28
N ALA A 43 19.19 -12.02 11.33
CA ALA A 43 18.56 -10.89 12.01
C ALA A 43 19.64 -9.90 12.50
N SER A 44 19.38 -8.58 12.41
CA SER A 44 20.36 -7.55 12.67
C SER A 44 19.72 -6.30 13.28
N LEU A 45 20.45 -5.60 14.15
CA LEU A 45 20.09 -4.27 14.67
C LEU A 45 20.99 -3.16 14.08
N ARG A 46 21.73 -3.45 13.01
CA ARG A 46 22.63 -2.47 12.40
C ARG A 46 21.83 -1.39 11.68
N ASP A 47 22.27 -0.13 11.80
CA ASP A 47 21.74 0.99 11.01
C ASP A 47 22.24 0.92 9.55
N ALA A 48 21.83 -0.10 8.83
CA ALA A 48 22.26 -0.35 7.46
C ALA A 48 21.32 -1.33 6.75
N VAL A 49 21.20 -1.18 5.45
CA VAL A 49 20.63 -2.22 4.59
C VAL A 49 21.63 -3.36 4.43
N VAL A 50 21.22 -4.59 4.75
CA VAL A 50 22.00 -5.81 4.56
C VAL A 50 21.24 -6.75 3.63
N VAL A 51 21.89 -7.22 2.58
CA VAL A 51 21.36 -8.19 1.61
C VAL A 51 22.30 -9.42 1.54
N PRO A 52 21.87 -10.55 0.95
CA PRO A 52 22.74 -11.71 0.78
C PRO A 52 24.04 -11.38 0.05
N PRO A 53 25.16 -12.06 0.33
CA PRO A 53 26.47 -11.74 -0.28
C PRO A 53 26.48 -11.86 -1.81
N GLU A 54 25.55 -12.62 -2.39
CA GLU A 54 25.37 -12.78 -3.83
C GLU A 54 24.76 -11.53 -4.49
N TYR A 55 24.25 -10.58 -3.68
CA TYR A 55 23.53 -9.39 -4.14
C TYR A 55 24.29 -8.11 -3.88
N GLU A 56 23.91 -7.09 -4.59
CA GLU A 56 24.27 -5.69 -4.35
C GLU A 56 23.01 -4.83 -4.40
N TRP A 57 23.04 -3.74 -3.68
CA TRP A 57 21.98 -2.73 -3.73
C TRP A 57 22.54 -1.36 -4.10
N GLN A 58 21.70 -0.55 -4.70
CA GLN A 58 21.98 0.82 -5.11
C GLN A 58 20.90 1.74 -4.59
N LEU A 59 21.30 2.87 -3.97
CA LEU A 59 20.37 3.96 -3.64
C LEU A 59 19.91 4.63 -4.94
N LEU A 60 18.60 4.67 -5.17
CA LEU A 60 18.05 5.18 -6.44
C LEU A 60 17.33 6.51 -6.29
N TYR A 61 16.40 6.61 -5.36
CA TYR A 61 15.51 7.78 -5.25
C TYR A 61 15.17 8.08 -3.77
N PRO A 62 16.05 8.78 -3.04
CA PRO A 62 15.77 9.20 -1.66
C PRO A 62 14.88 10.46 -1.62
N TRP A 63 14.14 10.64 -0.50
CA TRP A 63 13.37 11.85 -0.21
C TRP A 63 14.18 13.12 -0.51
N GLY A 64 13.51 14.11 -1.12
CA GLY A 64 14.12 15.38 -1.50
C GLY A 64 14.89 15.36 -2.83
N THR A 65 15.02 14.19 -3.49
CA THR A 65 15.56 14.12 -4.84
C THR A 65 14.61 14.78 -5.84
N PRO A 66 15.09 15.66 -6.76
CA PRO A 66 14.23 16.23 -7.78
C PRO A 66 13.52 15.16 -8.62
N THR A 67 12.21 15.29 -8.80
CA THR A 67 11.42 14.35 -9.62
C THR A 67 11.79 14.43 -11.10
N GLY A 68 12.36 15.57 -11.56
CA GLY A 68 12.82 15.75 -12.92
C GLY A 68 11.70 16.06 -13.90
N ILE A 69 10.67 16.78 -13.47
CA ILE A 69 9.55 17.22 -14.31
C ILE A 69 10.06 18.14 -15.43
N ALA A 70 9.75 17.80 -16.68
CA ALA A 70 10.21 18.57 -17.83
C ALA A 70 9.74 20.03 -17.77
N GLY A 71 10.66 20.98 -17.98
CA GLY A 71 10.38 22.41 -17.94
C GLY A 71 10.24 23.01 -16.53
N GLN A 72 10.42 22.22 -15.47
CA GLN A 72 10.38 22.71 -14.09
C GLN A 72 11.79 22.77 -13.47
N PRO A 73 11.98 23.60 -12.41
CA PRO A 73 13.21 23.59 -11.63
C PRO A 73 13.51 22.21 -11.02
N MET A 74 14.79 21.97 -10.70
CA MET A 74 15.27 20.77 -10.05
C MET A 74 15.93 21.12 -8.71
N PRO A 75 15.16 21.50 -7.67
CA PRO A 75 15.72 21.94 -6.41
C PRO A 75 16.47 20.80 -5.71
N ALA A 76 17.69 21.05 -5.28
CA ALA A 76 18.46 20.08 -4.50
C ALA A 76 17.88 19.89 -3.11
N PHE A 77 18.11 18.72 -2.52
CA PHE A 77 17.77 18.45 -1.12
C PHE A 77 18.60 19.35 -0.19
N ALA A 78 17.95 20.01 0.75
CA ALA A 78 18.58 20.80 1.81
C ALA A 78 18.59 19.98 3.11
N PRO A 79 19.77 19.52 3.59
CA PRO A 79 19.86 18.63 4.76
C PRO A 79 19.36 19.27 6.07
N ASP A 80 19.29 20.59 6.14
CA ASP A 80 18.75 21.34 7.29
C ASP A 80 17.21 21.46 7.29
N GLY A 81 16.54 20.94 6.25
CA GLY A 81 15.09 21.04 6.08
C GLY A 81 14.60 22.40 5.57
N SER A 82 15.48 23.24 5.02
CA SER A 82 15.14 24.60 4.57
C SER A 82 14.46 24.67 3.19
N ASN A 83 14.33 23.56 2.43
CA ASN A 83 13.54 23.57 1.22
C ASN A 83 12.13 24.13 1.48
N SER A 84 11.63 24.95 0.56
CA SER A 84 10.28 25.51 0.60
C SER A 84 9.21 24.47 0.24
N ALA A 85 7.93 24.80 0.46
CA ALA A 85 6.82 24.00 -0.07
C ALA A 85 6.85 23.90 -1.60
N ALA A 86 7.28 24.95 -2.29
CA ALA A 86 7.42 24.94 -3.75
C ALA A 86 8.52 23.98 -4.21
N ASP A 87 9.64 23.92 -3.51
CA ASP A 87 10.70 22.95 -3.78
C ASP A 87 10.20 21.51 -3.55
N GLN A 88 9.52 21.27 -2.41
CA GLN A 88 9.00 19.94 -2.06
C GLN A 88 7.97 19.42 -3.07
N ALA A 89 7.18 20.30 -3.71
CA ALA A 89 6.27 19.93 -4.78
C ALA A 89 6.98 19.34 -6.02
N LEU A 90 8.27 19.60 -6.17
CA LEU A 90 9.11 19.15 -7.29
C LEU A 90 10.11 18.04 -6.89
N GLN A 91 10.10 17.63 -5.63
CA GLN A 91 11.00 16.62 -5.08
C GLN A 91 10.25 15.34 -4.72
N ALA A 92 11.00 14.23 -4.54
CA ALA A 92 10.52 13.03 -3.88
C ALA A 92 9.87 13.38 -2.54
N GLY A 93 8.72 12.80 -2.24
CA GLY A 93 8.07 12.93 -0.93
C GLY A 93 8.79 12.14 0.16
N MET A 94 8.27 12.23 1.39
CA MET A 94 8.73 11.43 2.53
C MET A 94 8.06 10.05 2.54
N HIS A 95 8.65 9.14 3.30
CA HIS A 95 8.07 7.83 3.62
C HIS A 95 7.57 7.10 2.37
N HIS A 96 8.56 6.69 1.55
CA HIS A 96 8.33 5.88 0.34
C HIS A 96 7.61 4.58 0.72
N ASP A 97 6.56 4.25 -0.03
CA ASP A 97 5.71 3.11 0.24
C ASP A 97 5.36 2.34 -1.06
N GLY A 98 4.12 1.92 -1.24
CA GLY A 98 3.67 1.14 -2.37
C GLY A 98 4.26 1.62 -3.70
N MET A 99 4.77 0.69 -4.53
CA MET A 99 5.34 1.05 -5.82
C MET A 99 5.09 0.03 -6.91
N HIS A 100 5.17 0.48 -8.16
CA HIS A 100 5.18 -0.39 -9.33
C HIS A 100 6.12 0.10 -10.43
N PHE A 101 6.66 -0.85 -11.19
CA PHE A 101 7.51 -0.61 -12.35
C PHE A 101 6.76 -0.86 -13.66
N PHE A 102 6.47 0.20 -14.41
CA PHE A 102 5.83 0.12 -15.73
C PHE A 102 6.91 0.14 -16.83
N THR A 103 7.08 -0.98 -17.51
CA THR A 103 8.05 -1.08 -18.62
C THR A 103 7.68 -0.11 -19.75
N LEU A 104 8.65 0.63 -20.26
CA LEU A 104 8.51 1.42 -21.49
C LEU A 104 8.84 0.56 -22.72
N ALA A 105 9.89 0.91 -23.46
CA ALA A 105 10.23 0.20 -24.70
C ALA A 105 11.00 -1.12 -24.48
N SER A 106 11.60 -1.30 -23.30
CA SER A 106 12.45 -2.47 -22.98
C SER A 106 12.50 -2.68 -21.46
N PRO A 107 12.85 -3.90 -20.97
CA PRO A 107 12.91 -4.20 -19.53
C PRO A 107 13.94 -3.36 -18.75
N ASP A 108 14.91 -2.75 -19.45
CA ASP A 108 15.92 -1.87 -18.87
C ASP A 108 15.52 -0.39 -18.81
N ARG A 109 14.25 -0.07 -19.15
CA ARG A 109 13.70 1.29 -19.09
C ARG A 109 12.22 1.27 -18.72
N GLY A 110 11.84 2.07 -17.75
CA GLY A 110 10.45 2.11 -17.30
C GLY A 110 10.11 3.34 -16.49
N LEU A 111 8.84 3.41 -16.10
CA LEU A 111 8.34 4.36 -15.12
C LEU A 111 8.26 3.63 -13.78
N LEU A 112 8.90 4.18 -12.77
CA LEU A 112 8.74 3.76 -11.39
C LEU A 112 7.76 4.73 -10.74
N VAL A 113 6.64 4.20 -10.30
CA VAL A 113 5.58 4.95 -9.61
C VAL A 113 5.58 4.51 -8.17
N MET A 114 5.63 5.46 -7.24
CA MET A 114 5.70 5.16 -5.81
C MET A 114 4.92 6.14 -4.96
N ASN A 115 4.36 5.63 -3.89
CA ASN A 115 3.66 6.38 -2.86
C ASN A 115 4.64 7.09 -1.92
N HIS A 116 4.14 8.14 -1.28
CA HIS A 116 4.74 8.86 -0.17
C HIS A 116 3.64 9.04 0.88
N GLU A 117 3.72 8.26 1.94
CA GLU A 117 2.59 8.04 2.83
C GLU A 117 2.32 9.24 3.75
N TYR A 118 3.22 9.49 4.69
CA TYR A 118 3.03 10.54 5.70
C TYR A 118 4.30 11.39 5.87
N THR A 119 4.36 12.24 6.87
CA THR A 119 5.47 13.15 7.12
C THR A 119 5.95 13.08 8.56
N ASP A 120 7.27 13.04 8.75
CA ASP A 120 7.89 13.39 10.01
C ASP A 120 8.17 14.90 10.01
N GLU A 121 7.37 15.64 10.77
CA GLU A 121 7.43 17.10 10.80
C GLU A 121 8.74 17.62 11.43
N GLN A 122 9.41 16.81 12.27
CA GLN A 122 10.70 17.17 12.85
C GLN A 122 11.83 17.07 11.82
N LEU A 123 11.71 16.11 10.90
CA LEU A 123 12.67 15.94 9.82
C LEU A 123 12.35 16.85 8.62
N LEU A 124 11.07 17.07 8.32
CA LEU A 124 10.66 17.83 7.14
C LEU A 124 11.01 19.32 7.23
N HIS A 125 10.95 19.91 8.43
CA HIS A 125 11.09 21.35 8.62
C HIS A 125 12.41 21.77 9.26
N ALA A 126 12.95 22.91 8.82
CA ALA A 126 14.04 23.56 9.51
C ALA A 126 13.61 23.95 10.94
N GLY A 127 14.43 23.63 11.95
CA GLY A 127 14.13 23.86 13.36
C GLY A 127 13.11 22.91 13.97
N GLY A 128 12.71 21.84 13.26
CA GLY A 128 11.78 20.82 13.74
C GLY A 128 10.30 21.19 13.64
N GLY A 129 9.42 20.27 14.06
CA GLY A 129 7.96 20.34 13.85
C GLY A 129 7.15 21.13 14.88
N LYS A 130 7.77 21.93 15.74
CA LYS A 130 7.11 22.54 16.92
C LYS A 130 6.13 23.67 16.60
N GLU A 131 6.38 24.42 15.53
CA GLU A 131 5.55 25.58 15.17
C GLU A 131 4.89 25.37 13.81
N TRP A 132 3.59 25.48 13.76
CA TRP A 132 2.82 25.39 12.53
C TRP A 132 2.68 26.76 11.87
N THR A 133 2.79 26.78 10.54
CA THR A 133 2.51 27.92 9.66
C THR A 133 1.83 27.43 8.39
N ALA A 134 1.18 28.32 7.65
CA ALA A 134 0.58 27.98 6.36
C ALA A 134 1.60 27.38 5.36
N GLU A 135 2.85 27.86 5.39
CA GLU A 135 3.94 27.34 4.54
C GLU A 135 4.34 25.93 4.95
N ARG A 136 4.42 25.63 6.25
CA ARG A 136 4.73 24.28 6.74
C ARG A 136 3.61 23.29 6.40
N VAL A 137 2.35 23.67 6.62
CA VAL A 137 1.20 22.83 6.20
C VAL A 137 1.26 22.52 4.71
N ARG A 138 1.53 23.53 3.88
CA ARG A 138 1.67 23.34 2.43
C ARG A 138 2.84 22.42 2.09
N LYS A 139 3.99 22.57 2.76
CA LYS A 139 5.16 21.71 2.55
C LYS A 139 4.86 20.26 2.92
N SER A 140 4.19 20.01 4.05
CA SER A 140 3.77 18.67 4.47
C SER A 140 2.81 18.04 3.45
N LEU A 141 1.81 18.79 2.98
CA LEU A 141 0.90 18.33 1.92
C LEU A 141 1.61 18.02 0.59
N HIS A 142 2.73 18.71 0.29
CA HIS A 142 3.54 18.43 -0.89
C HIS A 142 4.53 17.26 -0.69
N ALA A 143 4.85 16.90 0.57
CA ALA A 143 5.74 15.80 0.87
C ALA A 143 5.05 14.42 0.83
N MET A 144 3.72 14.37 0.78
CA MET A 144 2.92 13.16 0.62
C MET A 144 2.46 12.95 -0.83
N GLY A 145 1.78 11.84 -1.10
CA GLY A 145 1.15 11.54 -2.39
C GLY A 145 1.94 10.55 -3.24
N VAL A 146 2.16 10.84 -4.53
CA VAL A 146 2.76 9.91 -5.49
C VAL A 146 3.82 10.60 -6.33
N SER A 147 4.96 9.91 -6.57
CA SER A 147 5.95 10.26 -7.59
C SER A 147 5.84 9.32 -8.79
N VAL A 148 5.94 9.88 -9.99
CA VAL A 148 6.22 9.13 -11.23
C VAL A 148 7.59 9.58 -11.72
N ILE A 149 8.55 8.65 -11.82
CA ILE A 149 9.88 8.91 -12.35
C ILE A 149 10.21 7.93 -13.47
N GLU A 150 10.97 8.39 -14.45
CA GLU A 150 11.55 7.52 -15.46
C GLU A 150 12.90 6.99 -14.98
N VAL A 151 13.11 5.68 -15.09
CA VAL A 151 14.36 5.02 -14.71
C VAL A 151 14.93 4.20 -15.87
N ARG A 152 16.25 4.09 -15.92
CA ARG A 152 16.97 3.34 -16.95
C ARG A 152 18.14 2.57 -16.35
N LEU A 153 18.27 1.30 -16.75
CA LEU A 153 19.43 0.48 -16.44
C LEU A 153 20.56 0.76 -17.43
N THR A 154 21.75 0.98 -16.90
CA THR A 154 22.99 1.15 -17.66
C THR A 154 24.06 0.18 -17.13
N ARG A 155 25.29 0.24 -17.66
CA ARG A 155 26.40 -0.52 -17.08
C ARG A 155 26.71 -0.14 -15.61
N GLY A 156 26.40 1.10 -15.22
CA GLY A 156 26.62 1.61 -13.85
C GLY A 156 25.43 1.37 -12.91
N GLY A 157 24.42 0.58 -13.30
CA GLY A 157 23.22 0.31 -12.51
C GLY A 157 21.99 1.11 -12.99
N TRP A 158 20.97 1.19 -12.16
CA TRP A 158 19.74 1.95 -12.43
C TRP A 158 19.95 3.43 -12.18
N HIS A 159 19.45 4.27 -13.06
CA HIS A 159 19.52 5.72 -12.94
C HIS A 159 18.19 6.37 -13.28
N GLN A 160 17.82 7.40 -12.52
CA GLN A 160 16.70 8.28 -12.87
C GLN A 160 17.04 9.08 -14.14
N VAL A 161 16.13 9.11 -15.10
CA VAL A 161 16.21 9.97 -16.28
C VAL A 161 15.61 11.34 -15.94
N ARG A 162 16.42 12.40 -16.02
CA ARG A 162 16.03 13.79 -15.73
C ARG A 162 16.56 14.76 -16.78
N PRO A 163 15.74 15.65 -17.36
CA PRO A 163 14.27 15.70 -17.26
C PRO A 163 13.58 14.55 -17.98
N SER A 164 12.33 14.24 -17.58
CA SER A 164 11.51 13.26 -18.29
C SER A 164 10.12 13.84 -18.58
N PRO A 165 9.54 13.59 -19.77
CA PRO A 165 8.18 14.00 -20.09
C PRO A 165 7.11 13.25 -19.30
N TYR A 166 7.45 12.13 -18.65
CA TYR A 166 6.56 11.34 -17.81
C TYR A 166 6.61 11.75 -16.34
N ALA A 167 7.69 12.45 -15.93
CA ALA A 167 7.91 12.78 -14.52
C ALA A 167 6.77 13.65 -13.99
N ARG A 168 6.26 13.29 -12.81
CA ARG A 168 5.10 13.93 -12.20
C ARG A 168 5.11 13.77 -10.68
N ARG A 169 4.62 14.81 -9.99
CA ARG A 169 4.20 14.73 -8.59
C ARG A 169 2.68 14.86 -8.51
N VAL A 170 2.07 13.96 -7.75
CA VAL A 170 0.68 14.04 -7.30
C VAL A 170 0.73 14.15 -5.78
N HIS A 171 0.10 15.17 -5.18
CA HIS A 171 0.28 15.50 -3.76
C HIS A 171 -1.00 16.08 -3.14
N GLY A 172 -0.97 16.46 -1.87
CA GLY A 172 -2.12 16.93 -1.09
C GLY A 172 -2.86 18.17 -1.64
N GLN A 173 -2.36 18.82 -2.69
CA GLN A 173 -3.02 19.95 -3.36
C GLN A 173 -3.22 19.73 -4.88
N THR A 174 -3.01 18.53 -5.38
CA THR A 174 -3.27 18.20 -6.80
C THR A 174 -4.78 18.08 -7.06
N PRO A 175 -5.37 18.80 -8.05
CA PRO A 175 -6.79 18.66 -8.37
C PRO A 175 -7.13 17.24 -8.87
N MET A 176 -8.20 16.65 -8.33
CA MET A 176 -8.64 15.30 -8.64
C MET A 176 -10.13 15.26 -8.94
N ARG A 177 -10.55 14.32 -9.78
CA ARG A 177 -11.95 13.99 -10.00
C ARG A 177 -12.39 12.90 -9.01
N ILE A 178 -13.67 12.94 -8.61
CA ILE A 178 -14.33 11.85 -7.89
C ILE A 178 -15.28 11.17 -8.88
N ALA A 179 -15.25 9.84 -8.96
CA ALA A 179 -16.09 9.06 -9.87
C ALA A 179 -16.69 7.84 -9.15
N GLY A 180 -17.73 7.26 -9.74
CA GLY A 180 -18.49 6.14 -9.17
C GLY A 180 -19.72 6.60 -8.38
N PRO A 181 -20.40 5.67 -7.68
CA PRO A 181 -21.74 5.91 -7.13
C PRO A 181 -21.85 7.01 -6.07
N ALA A 182 -20.76 7.34 -5.36
CA ALA A 182 -20.79 8.41 -4.36
C ALA A 182 -20.48 9.79 -4.95
N ALA A 183 -20.02 9.90 -6.20
CA ALA A 183 -19.76 11.19 -6.83
C ALA A 183 -21.04 12.04 -6.90
N GLY A 184 -20.96 13.28 -6.40
CA GLY A 184 -22.10 14.20 -6.37
C GLY A 184 -23.15 13.92 -5.30
N ALA A 185 -23.01 12.85 -4.50
CA ALA A 185 -23.91 12.59 -3.37
C ALA A 185 -23.83 13.72 -2.33
N VAL A 186 -24.90 13.93 -1.57
CA VAL A 186 -24.99 15.04 -0.60
C VAL A 186 -23.80 15.05 0.39
N PRO A 187 -23.36 13.90 0.97
CA PRO A 187 -22.22 13.89 1.87
C PRO A 187 -20.87 14.21 1.21
N MET A 188 -20.79 14.21 -0.14
CA MET A 188 -19.58 14.56 -0.89
C MET A 188 -19.50 16.05 -1.26
N ARG A 189 -20.59 16.81 -1.06
CA ARG A 189 -20.68 18.23 -1.41
C ARG A 189 -20.07 19.09 -0.33
N THR A 190 -19.31 20.09 -0.75
CA THR A 190 -18.74 21.12 0.14
C THR A 190 -18.99 22.50 -0.45
N ALA A 191 -18.77 23.56 0.35
CA ALA A 191 -18.88 24.94 -0.16
C ALA A 191 -17.90 25.21 -1.32
N ALA A 192 -16.70 24.59 -1.27
CA ALA A 192 -15.69 24.74 -2.32
C ALA A 192 -16.02 23.90 -3.58
N ASN A 193 -16.80 22.82 -3.46
CA ASN A 193 -17.25 22.01 -4.58
C ASN A 193 -18.70 21.56 -4.34
N PRO A 194 -19.71 22.40 -4.69
CA PRO A 194 -21.13 22.07 -4.51
C PRO A 194 -21.60 20.91 -5.38
N ALA A 195 -20.90 20.59 -6.47
CA ALA A 195 -21.19 19.43 -7.32
C ALA A 195 -20.80 18.11 -6.63
N GLY A 196 -19.79 18.11 -5.73
CA GLY A 196 -19.34 16.92 -5.00
C GLY A 196 -18.56 15.92 -5.86
N ASP A 197 -17.94 16.35 -6.95
CA ASP A 197 -17.29 15.53 -7.98
C ASP A 197 -15.81 15.84 -8.19
N GLU A 198 -15.27 16.84 -7.48
CA GLU A 198 -13.86 17.22 -7.50
C GLU A 198 -13.32 17.46 -6.08
N VAL A 199 -12.03 17.21 -5.85
CA VAL A 199 -11.35 17.45 -4.58
C VAL A 199 -9.88 17.84 -4.81
N LEU A 200 -9.30 18.59 -3.88
CA LEU A 200 -7.87 18.84 -3.86
C LEU A 200 -7.15 17.76 -3.08
N GLY A 201 -6.28 17.04 -3.78
CA GLY A 201 -5.22 16.24 -3.20
C GLY A 201 -5.56 14.80 -2.83
N THR A 202 -4.48 14.09 -2.62
CA THR A 202 -4.37 12.78 -1.99
C THR A 202 -3.24 12.82 -0.96
N PHE A 203 -3.37 12.09 0.12
CA PHE A 203 -2.38 11.96 1.19
C PHE A 203 -2.64 10.67 1.98
N ALA A 204 -1.71 10.30 2.86
CA ALA A 204 -1.68 8.99 3.52
C ALA A 204 -1.70 7.84 2.50
N ASN A 205 -0.88 7.97 1.46
CA ASN A 205 -0.82 7.01 0.35
C ASN A 205 0.11 5.86 0.73
N CYS A 206 -0.45 4.76 1.20
CA CYS A 206 0.24 3.57 1.68
C CYS A 206 0.41 2.53 0.57
N ALA A 207 -0.35 1.46 0.59
CA ALA A 207 -0.27 0.40 -0.39
C ALA A 207 -0.78 0.80 -1.79
N MET A 208 -0.70 -0.12 -2.74
CA MET A 208 -1.04 0.15 -4.12
C MET A 208 -1.72 -1.02 -4.84
N GLY A 209 -2.10 -0.78 -6.08
CA GLY A 209 -2.49 -1.78 -7.08
C GLY A 209 -2.16 -1.34 -8.49
N VAL A 210 -2.35 -2.25 -9.42
CA VAL A 210 -2.19 -1.99 -10.86
C VAL A 210 -3.36 -2.57 -11.61
N THR A 211 -3.98 -1.77 -12.46
CA THR A 211 -5.10 -2.24 -13.27
C THR A 211 -4.64 -3.08 -14.45
N PRO A 212 -5.48 -4.00 -14.96
CA PRO A 212 -5.17 -4.76 -16.18
C PRO A 212 -4.98 -3.90 -17.44
N TRP A 213 -5.36 -2.63 -17.40
CA TRP A 213 -5.17 -1.68 -18.51
C TRP A 213 -3.99 -0.73 -18.30
N GLY A 214 -3.17 -0.94 -17.23
CA GLY A 214 -1.89 -0.28 -17.06
C GLY A 214 -1.93 1.05 -16.33
N THR A 215 -2.93 1.31 -15.49
CA THR A 215 -2.94 2.45 -14.57
C THR A 215 -2.51 2.04 -13.16
N TYR A 216 -1.98 2.99 -12.40
CA TYR A 216 -1.58 2.84 -11.01
C TYR A 216 -2.73 3.19 -10.08
N LEU A 217 -2.93 2.39 -9.04
CA LEU A 217 -3.89 2.64 -7.98
C LEU A 217 -3.11 2.95 -6.70
N THR A 218 -3.35 4.10 -6.08
CA THR A 218 -2.81 4.44 -4.77
C THR A 218 -3.92 4.43 -3.72
N CYS A 219 -3.59 4.00 -2.52
CA CYS A 219 -4.53 3.77 -1.43
C CYS A 219 -4.41 4.86 -0.37
N GLU A 220 -5.50 5.60 -0.10
CA GLU A 220 -5.55 6.60 0.99
C GLU A 220 -5.88 5.89 2.31
N GLU A 221 -4.88 5.66 3.15
CA GLU A 221 -5.03 4.89 4.39
C GLU A 221 -5.38 5.79 5.60
N ASN A 222 -4.42 6.38 6.25
CA ASN A 222 -4.56 7.11 7.52
C ASN A 222 -5.07 8.56 7.38
N PHE A 223 -5.89 8.84 6.37
CA PHE A 223 -6.42 10.18 6.06
C PHE A 223 -7.10 10.88 7.24
N HIS A 224 -7.68 10.13 8.17
CA HIS A 224 -8.46 10.66 9.29
C HIS A 224 -7.63 11.53 10.23
N GLY A 225 -6.34 11.24 10.41
CA GLY A 225 -5.43 11.97 11.30
C GLY A 225 -5.13 13.41 10.87
N TYR A 226 -5.45 13.78 9.65
CA TYR A 226 -5.21 15.12 9.11
C TYR A 226 -6.38 16.08 9.31
N PHE A 227 -7.59 15.55 9.57
CA PHE A 227 -8.79 16.34 9.79
C PHE A 227 -8.99 16.61 11.27
N GLY A 228 -9.22 17.88 11.62
CA GLY A 228 -9.29 18.30 13.01
C GLY A 228 -10.31 19.39 13.27
N GLY A 229 -10.09 20.10 14.35
CA GLY A 229 -10.94 21.20 14.79
C GLY A 229 -10.79 21.46 16.29
N PRO A 230 -11.49 22.47 16.82
CA PRO A 230 -11.50 22.75 18.24
C PRO A 230 -12.00 21.53 19.03
N LYS A 231 -11.29 21.17 20.11
CA LYS A 231 -11.62 20.00 20.93
C LYS A 231 -13.05 20.04 21.50
N GLU A 232 -13.54 21.23 21.75
CA GLU A 232 -14.90 21.47 22.27
C GLU A 232 -16.00 21.00 21.30
N ALA A 233 -15.70 20.97 20.00
CA ALA A 233 -16.62 20.47 18.97
C ALA A 233 -16.74 18.93 18.95
N ALA A 234 -15.89 18.20 19.66
CA ALA A 234 -15.95 16.73 19.74
C ALA A 234 -17.27 16.17 20.27
N LYS A 235 -17.98 16.95 21.10
CA LYS A 235 -19.30 16.58 21.66
C LYS A 235 -20.34 16.37 20.56
N ASP A 236 -20.23 17.11 19.46
CA ASP A 236 -21.19 17.13 18.35
C ASP A 236 -20.85 16.10 17.26
N ALA A 237 -19.76 15.34 17.43
CA ALA A 237 -19.35 14.32 16.47
C ALA A 237 -20.40 13.21 16.34
N THR A 238 -20.73 12.87 15.10
CA THR A 238 -21.69 11.81 14.76
C THR A 238 -21.12 10.41 15.07
N PRO A 239 -21.96 9.36 15.19
CA PRO A 239 -21.48 7.98 15.29
C PRO A 239 -20.55 7.58 14.13
N ALA A 240 -20.82 8.00 12.90
CA ALA A 240 -19.99 7.74 11.73
C ALA A 240 -18.61 8.42 11.85
N GLN A 241 -18.56 9.67 12.27
CA GLN A 241 -17.28 10.36 12.52
C GLN A 241 -16.45 9.65 13.60
N ARG A 242 -17.07 9.19 14.69
CA ARG A 242 -16.38 8.40 15.73
C ARG A 242 -15.88 7.07 15.19
N ARG A 243 -16.69 6.38 14.35
CA ARG A 243 -16.31 5.10 13.73
C ARG A 243 -15.11 5.22 12.78
N TYR A 244 -14.96 6.38 12.10
CA TYR A 244 -13.85 6.66 11.21
C TYR A 244 -12.68 7.40 11.87
N GLY A 245 -12.80 7.83 13.13
CA GLY A 245 -11.77 8.61 13.83
C GLY A 245 -11.65 10.05 13.36
N THR A 246 -12.64 10.58 12.63
CA THR A 246 -12.70 11.99 12.19
C THR A 246 -13.45 12.82 13.22
N VAL A 247 -12.87 12.97 14.41
CA VAL A 247 -13.46 13.70 15.54
C VAL A 247 -12.63 14.95 15.82
N PRO A 248 -13.24 16.15 15.96
CA PRO A 248 -12.47 17.33 16.35
C PRO A 248 -11.66 17.09 17.63
N GLY A 249 -10.40 17.51 17.65
CA GLY A 249 -9.48 17.29 18.77
C GLY A 249 -8.77 15.93 18.80
N SER A 250 -9.02 15.03 17.82
CA SER A 250 -8.32 13.74 17.70
C SER A 250 -7.25 13.72 16.59
N GLN A 251 -7.08 14.82 15.88
CA GLN A 251 -6.12 14.95 14.78
C GLN A 251 -4.67 14.78 15.25
N TRP A 252 -3.82 14.34 14.33
CA TRP A 252 -2.38 14.18 14.58
C TRP A 252 -1.58 15.46 14.31
N VAL A 253 -2.11 16.34 13.45
CA VAL A 253 -1.47 17.55 12.94
C VAL A 253 -2.42 18.74 12.99
N GLU A 254 -1.87 19.95 12.99
CA GLU A 254 -2.66 21.18 13.17
C GLU A 254 -3.04 21.87 11.85
N TYR A 255 -3.26 21.10 10.77
CA TYR A 255 -3.58 21.64 9.43
C TYR A 255 -4.83 22.50 9.43
N TRP A 256 -5.86 22.11 10.20
CA TRP A 256 -7.14 22.81 10.31
C TRP A 256 -7.01 24.29 10.74
N ARG A 257 -5.90 24.66 11.39
CA ARG A 257 -5.65 26.05 11.82
C ARG A 257 -5.19 26.95 10.68
N PHE A 258 -4.70 26.40 9.58
CA PHE A 258 -4.05 27.13 8.49
C PHE A 258 -4.65 26.83 7.12
N GLU A 259 -5.36 25.73 6.97
CA GLU A 259 -6.09 25.37 5.77
C GLU A 259 -7.50 24.93 6.14
N GLU A 260 -8.47 25.81 5.91
CA GLU A 260 -9.84 25.75 6.45
C GLU A 260 -10.58 24.43 6.16
N ARG A 261 -10.32 23.78 4.99
CA ARG A 261 -10.98 22.53 4.61
C ARG A 261 -10.71 21.38 5.59
N PHE A 262 -9.62 21.44 6.36
CA PHE A 262 -9.29 20.44 7.38
C PHE A 262 -10.04 20.67 8.70
N ASP A 263 -10.73 21.80 8.88
CA ASP A 263 -11.58 22.06 10.04
C ASP A 263 -12.95 21.41 9.84
N ILE A 264 -13.12 20.21 10.41
CA ILE A 264 -14.35 19.42 10.27
C ILE A 264 -15.52 19.96 11.11
N SER A 265 -15.29 20.89 12.03
CA SER A 265 -16.36 21.60 12.71
C SER A 265 -17.08 22.59 11.77
N ARG A 266 -16.39 23.04 10.73
CA ARG A 266 -16.88 23.96 9.68
C ARG A 266 -17.16 23.26 8.36
N HIS A 267 -16.37 22.23 8.03
CA HIS A 267 -16.44 21.47 6.78
C HIS A 267 -16.62 19.97 7.04
N PRO A 268 -17.75 19.53 7.64
CA PRO A 268 -17.96 18.15 8.11
C PRO A 268 -17.93 17.10 7.00
N ASN A 269 -18.19 17.51 5.75
CA ASN A 269 -18.19 16.63 4.59
C ASN A 269 -16.81 16.46 3.94
N GLU A 270 -15.82 17.32 4.23
CA GLU A 270 -14.51 17.22 3.59
C GLU A 270 -13.83 15.85 3.83
N PRO A 271 -13.86 15.24 5.04
CA PRO A 271 -13.28 13.91 5.24
C PRO A 271 -13.92 12.80 4.40
N HIS A 272 -15.16 12.93 3.94
CA HIS A 272 -15.81 11.93 3.10
C HIS A 272 -15.18 11.83 1.71
N ARG A 273 -14.40 12.81 1.31
CA ARG A 273 -13.72 12.91 0.01
C ARG A 273 -12.35 12.23 0.01
N PHE A 274 -11.98 11.58 1.14
CA PHE A 274 -10.71 10.87 1.37
C PHE A 274 -10.97 9.47 1.94
N GLY A 275 -9.95 8.61 1.88
CA GLY A 275 -10.08 7.20 2.23
C GLY A 275 -10.53 6.35 1.02
N TRP A 276 -10.19 6.79 -0.17
CA TRP A 276 -10.52 6.14 -1.44
C TRP A 276 -9.27 5.55 -2.10
N VAL A 277 -9.48 4.65 -3.05
CA VAL A 277 -8.45 4.28 -4.03
C VAL A 277 -8.43 5.36 -5.12
N VAL A 278 -7.23 5.82 -5.46
CA VAL A 278 -7.02 6.87 -6.48
C VAL A 278 -6.32 6.26 -7.70
N GLU A 279 -6.94 6.34 -8.86
CA GLU A 279 -6.35 5.87 -10.12
C GLU A 279 -5.55 6.99 -10.81
N ILE A 280 -4.33 6.65 -11.23
CA ILE A 280 -3.37 7.55 -11.89
C ILE A 280 -2.88 6.88 -13.18
N ASP A 281 -2.97 7.55 -14.32
CA ASP A 281 -2.29 7.13 -15.55
C ASP A 281 -0.81 7.56 -15.46
N PRO A 282 0.15 6.62 -15.37
CA PRO A 282 1.57 6.96 -15.26
C PRO A 282 2.17 7.43 -16.58
N PHE A 283 1.50 7.18 -17.72
CA PHE A 283 1.99 7.52 -19.05
C PHE A 283 1.49 8.89 -19.53
N ASP A 284 0.45 9.43 -18.89
CA ASP A 284 -0.10 10.75 -19.20
C ASP A 284 -0.03 11.68 -17.97
N PRO A 285 1.03 12.49 -17.85
CA PRO A 285 1.17 13.42 -16.73
C PRO A 285 0.12 14.53 -16.70
N ALA A 286 -0.61 14.76 -17.81
CA ALA A 286 -1.70 15.73 -17.88
C ALA A 286 -3.04 15.15 -17.42
N ALA A 287 -3.20 13.82 -17.37
CA ALA A 287 -4.43 13.18 -16.94
C ALA A 287 -4.73 13.51 -15.46
N LYS A 288 -5.96 13.99 -15.18
CA LYS A 288 -6.41 14.26 -13.81
C LYS A 288 -6.61 12.93 -13.06
N PRO A 289 -6.00 12.72 -11.87
CA PRO A 289 -6.24 11.53 -11.05
C PRO A 289 -7.72 11.39 -10.68
N VAL A 290 -8.17 10.14 -10.45
CA VAL A 290 -9.58 9.84 -10.19
C VAL A 290 -9.74 9.02 -8.93
N LYS A 291 -10.51 9.51 -7.95
CA LYS A 291 -10.93 8.75 -6.78
C LYS A 291 -12.10 7.83 -7.14
N ARG A 292 -11.95 6.51 -6.91
CA ARG A 292 -12.86 5.46 -7.35
C ARG A 292 -13.80 5.04 -6.22
N THR A 293 -14.99 5.66 -6.14
CA THR A 293 -15.86 5.50 -4.97
C THR A 293 -16.59 4.15 -4.90
N ALA A 294 -16.72 3.41 -6.01
CA ALA A 294 -17.30 2.06 -5.98
C ALA A 294 -16.46 1.05 -5.17
N LEU A 295 -15.18 1.36 -4.91
CA LEU A 295 -14.29 0.53 -4.10
C LEU A 295 -14.51 0.70 -2.57
N GLY A 296 -15.43 1.59 -2.15
CA GLY A 296 -15.78 1.85 -0.75
C GLY A 296 -14.73 2.65 0.01
N ARG A 297 -15.19 3.49 0.93
CA ARG A 297 -14.35 4.35 1.76
C ARG A 297 -13.91 3.64 3.03
N LYS A 298 -12.60 3.61 3.29
CA LYS A 298 -11.97 2.98 4.46
C LYS A 298 -10.53 3.48 4.61
N ARG A 299 -9.75 2.97 5.54
CA ARG A 299 -8.29 3.13 5.54
C ARG A 299 -7.75 2.14 4.52
N GLN A 300 -7.62 2.64 3.29
CA GLN A 300 -7.30 1.80 2.15
C GLN A 300 -5.89 1.21 2.26
N GLU A 301 -5.86 -0.11 2.37
CA GLU A 301 -4.63 -0.88 2.36
C GLU A 301 -4.74 -1.97 1.29
N SER A 302 -3.92 -1.87 0.24
CA SER A 302 -4.02 -2.67 -0.97
C SER A 302 -5.19 -2.30 -1.92
N ALA A 303 -4.93 -2.45 -3.23
CA ALA A 303 -5.94 -2.44 -4.29
C ALA A 303 -5.55 -3.45 -5.39
N THR A 304 -5.32 -4.69 -4.98
CA THR A 304 -4.75 -5.73 -5.84
C THR A 304 -5.77 -6.22 -6.85
N CYS A 305 -5.49 -5.97 -8.14
CA CYS A 305 -6.36 -6.33 -9.24
C CYS A 305 -6.08 -7.74 -9.78
N THR A 306 -7.15 -8.46 -10.09
CA THR A 306 -7.12 -9.70 -10.88
C THR A 306 -8.35 -9.75 -11.78
N LEU A 307 -8.52 -10.83 -12.54
CA LEU A 307 -9.68 -11.03 -13.40
C LEU A 307 -10.48 -12.25 -12.96
N ALA A 308 -11.80 -12.09 -12.94
CA ALA A 308 -12.71 -13.23 -12.92
C ALA A 308 -12.60 -14.03 -14.23
N LYS A 309 -13.02 -15.30 -14.22
CA LYS A 309 -12.97 -16.17 -15.41
C LYS A 309 -13.76 -15.63 -16.61
N ASP A 310 -14.78 -14.83 -16.35
CA ASP A 310 -15.59 -14.20 -17.39
C ASP A 310 -15.02 -12.87 -17.89
N GLY A 311 -13.87 -12.40 -17.33
CA GLY A 311 -13.16 -11.18 -17.73
C GLY A 311 -13.57 -9.92 -16.97
N ARG A 312 -14.40 -10.02 -15.93
CA ARG A 312 -14.65 -8.90 -15.01
C ARG A 312 -13.42 -8.60 -14.17
N VAL A 313 -13.22 -7.33 -13.83
CA VAL A 313 -12.15 -6.92 -12.88
C VAL A 313 -12.57 -7.26 -11.47
N VAL A 314 -11.65 -7.83 -10.72
CA VAL A 314 -11.76 -8.04 -9.28
C VAL A 314 -10.65 -7.26 -8.57
N VAL A 315 -10.98 -6.54 -7.49
CA VAL A 315 -10.02 -5.82 -6.67
C VAL A 315 -10.16 -6.29 -5.23
N TYR A 316 -9.07 -6.81 -4.67
CA TYR A 316 -8.97 -7.16 -3.25
C TYR A 316 -8.35 -6.02 -2.47
N MET A 317 -8.89 -5.71 -1.28
CA MET A 317 -8.49 -4.55 -0.47
C MET A 317 -8.52 -4.90 1.02
N GLY A 318 -7.52 -4.41 1.77
CA GLY A 318 -7.50 -4.38 3.23
C GLY A 318 -8.07 -3.07 3.76
N ASP A 319 -8.41 -3.04 5.04
CA ASP A 319 -8.74 -1.84 5.82
C ASP A 319 -7.87 -1.84 7.07
N ASP A 320 -6.72 -1.12 7.04
CA ASP A 320 -5.77 -1.17 8.14
C ASP A 320 -6.25 -0.43 9.38
N ALA A 321 -6.99 -1.19 10.18
CA ALA A 321 -7.21 -0.86 11.58
C ALA A 321 -7.59 -2.13 12.35
N ARG A 322 -7.39 -2.11 13.66
CA ARG A 322 -7.81 -3.22 14.53
C ARG A 322 -9.29 -3.46 14.41
N PHE A 323 -9.66 -4.73 14.11
CA PHE A 323 -11.05 -5.18 13.99
C PHE A 323 -11.79 -4.66 12.75
N GLU A 324 -11.06 -4.24 11.72
CA GLU A 324 -11.60 -3.89 10.41
C GLU A 324 -11.57 -5.08 9.44
N TYR A 325 -11.88 -4.86 8.17
CA TYR A 325 -12.36 -5.90 7.28
C TYR A 325 -11.48 -6.07 6.04
N ILE A 326 -11.60 -7.23 5.43
CA ILE A 326 -11.11 -7.51 4.07
C ILE A 326 -12.28 -7.32 3.10
N TYR A 327 -12.02 -6.64 1.98
CA TYR A 327 -13.02 -6.31 0.97
C TYR A 327 -12.65 -6.87 -0.40
N LYS A 328 -13.69 -7.13 -1.19
CA LYS A 328 -13.58 -7.46 -2.61
C LYS A 328 -14.52 -6.59 -3.42
N PHE A 329 -14.05 -6.05 -4.53
CA PHE A 329 -14.88 -5.42 -5.54
C PHE A 329 -14.90 -6.27 -6.80
N VAL A 330 -16.06 -6.39 -7.47
CA VAL A 330 -16.21 -7.06 -8.76
C VAL A 330 -16.92 -6.12 -9.71
N SER A 331 -16.28 -5.76 -10.83
CA SER A 331 -16.89 -4.87 -11.83
C SER A 331 -18.10 -5.50 -12.50
N HIS A 332 -19.07 -4.69 -12.93
CA HIS A 332 -20.18 -5.17 -13.78
C HIS A 332 -19.71 -5.42 -15.21
N GLY A 333 -18.85 -4.56 -15.74
CA GLY A 333 -18.27 -4.68 -17.07
C GLY A 333 -17.04 -5.59 -17.10
N LYS A 334 -16.66 -6.01 -18.31
CA LYS A 334 -15.47 -6.84 -18.58
C LYS A 334 -14.35 -6.00 -19.16
N VAL A 335 -13.10 -6.40 -18.90
CA VAL A 335 -11.93 -5.73 -19.46
C VAL A 335 -11.95 -5.82 -20.98
N SER A 336 -11.83 -4.67 -21.63
CA SER A 336 -11.60 -4.59 -23.06
C SER A 336 -10.10 -4.72 -23.35
N MET A 337 -9.75 -5.65 -24.23
CA MET A 337 -8.39 -5.85 -24.75
C MET A 337 -8.17 -5.14 -26.09
N ALA A 338 -9.06 -4.20 -26.47
CA ALA A 338 -8.91 -3.39 -27.68
C ALA A 338 -7.60 -2.58 -27.69
N GLY A 339 -7.09 -2.22 -28.86
CA GLY A 339 -5.76 -1.61 -29.03
C GLY A 339 -5.56 -0.27 -28.29
N ASP A 340 -4.32 0.14 -28.21
CA ASP A 340 -3.68 1.01 -27.22
C ASP A 340 -4.39 2.32 -26.79
N GLY A 341 -4.89 3.13 -27.63
CA GLY A 341 -5.61 4.36 -27.22
C GLY A 341 -7.07 4.12 -26.81
N ALA A 342 -7.69 3.07 -27.34
CA ALA A 342 -9.07 2.69 -27.04
C ALA A 342 -9.20 1.95 -25.71
N ARG A 343 -8.13 1.28 -25.25
CA ARG A 343 -8.15 0.47 -24.02
C ARG A 343 -8.38 1.30 -22.77
N ALA A 344 -7.65 2.38 -22.57
CA ALA A 344 -7.80 3.24 -21.40
C ALA A 344 -9.21 3.84 -21.35
N SER A 345 -9.74 4.31 -22.48
CA SER A 345 -11.09 4.83 -22.59
C SER A 345 -12.17 3.77 -22.37
N ALA A 346 -12.04 2.58 -22.99
CA ALA A 346 -13.00 1.49 -22.86
C ALA A 346 -13.10 0.93 -21.45
N ASN A 347 -12.01 0.98 -20.68
CA ASN A 347 -11.95 0.47 -19.30
C ASN A 347 -12.14 1.55 -18.24
N SER A 348 -12.28 2.81 -18.63
CA SER A 348 -12.28 3.97 -17.72
C SER A 348 -13.39 3.98 -16.66
N ARG A 349 -14.46 3.20 -16.83
CA ARG A 349 -15.59 3.08 -15.90
C ARG A 349 -15.64 1.77 -15.14
N LEU A 350 -14.72 0.83 -15.37
CA LEU A 350 -14.77 -0.49 -14.74
C LEU A 350 -14.62 -0.44 -13.22
N LEU A 351 -13.93 0.58 -12.69
CA LEU A 351 -13.81 0.80 -11.25
C LEU A 351 -14.89 1.76 -10.69
N ASP A 352 -15.84 2.19 -11.51
CA ASP A 352 -16.98 3.02 -11.10
C ASP A 352 -18.27 2.20 -11.00
N GLU A 353 -18.35 1.05 -11.69
CA GLU A 353 -19.57 0.26 -11.83
C GLU A 353 -19.30 -1.21 -11.43
N GLY A 354 -19.77 -1.59 -10.25
CA GLY A 354 -19.55 -2.93 -9.71
C GLY A 354 -20.18 -3.12 -8.35
N THR A 355 -19.94 -4.28 -7.77
CA THR A 355 -20.41 -4.65 -6.43
C THR A 355 -19.23 -4.76 -5.47
N LEU A 356 -19.35 -4.10 -4.32
CA LEU A 356 -18.43 -4.22 -3.20
C LEU A 356 -18.92 -5.30 -2.23
N TYR A 357 -17.99 -6.08 -1.68
CA TYR A 357 -18.23 -7.15 -0.72
C TYR A 357 -17.30 -7.00 0.47
N ALA A 358 -17.73 -7.53 1.64
CA ALA A 358 -16.87 -7.74 2.81
C ALA A 358 -16.74 -9.25 3.09
N ALA A 359 -15.59 -9.69 3.58
CA ALA A 359 -15.30 -11.09 3.83
C ALA A 359 -15.89 -11.58 5.16
N ARG A 360 -16.49 -12.78 5.16
CA ARG A 360 -16.76 -13.58 6.34
C ARG A 360 -15.95 -14.86 6.29
N PHE A 361 -15.19 -15.14 7.35
CA PHE A 361 -14.40 -16.33 7.53
C PHE A 361 -15.09 -17.25 8.54
N ASP A 362 -15.49 -18.43 8.13
CA ASP A 362 -16.16 -19.43 8.96
C ASP A 362 -15.14 -20.41 9.57
N ALA A 363 -15.43 -20.98 10.74
CA ALA A 363 -14.48 -21.81 11.50
C ALA A 363 -14.13 -23.15 10.83
N ASP A 364 -14.86 -23.56 9.82
CA ASP A 364 -14.64 -24.79 9.07
C ASP A 364 -13.65 -24.61 7.89
N GLY A 365 -13.00 -23.45 7.77
CA GLY A 365 -12.10 -23.12 6.67
C GLY A 365 -12.82 -22.65 5.40
N ARG A 366 -14.13 -22.40 5.47
CA ARG A 366 -14.91 -21.78 4.39
C ARG A 366 -15.05 -20.29 4.64
N GLY A 367 -15.37 -19.55 3.59
CA GLY A 367 -15.68 -18.13 3.71
C GLY A 367 -16.66 -17.69 2.64
N GLN A 368 -17.24 -16.52 2.85
CA GLN A 368 -18.23 -15.92 1.96
C GLN A 368 -17.93 -14.43 1.75
N TRP A 369 -18.25 -13.96 0.56
CA TRP A 369 -18.25 -12.54 0.20
C TRP A 369 -19.66 -11.97 0.37
N LEU A 370 -19.85 -11.14 1.38
CA LEU A 370 -21.13 -10.52 1.75
C LEU A 370 -21.30 -9.22 0.97
N GLU A 371 -22.37 -9.13 0.15
CA GLU A 371 -22.64 -7.95 -0.69
C GLU A 371 -22.92 -6.71 0.14
N LEU A 372 -22.27 -5.58 -0.18
CA LEU A 372 -22.53 -4.25 0.35
C LEU A 372 -23.36 -3.45 -0.66
N VAL A 373 -24.62 -3.81 -0.80
CA VAL A 373 -25.57 -3.23 -1.77
C VAL A 373 -26.79 -2.69 -1.06
N HIS A 374 -27.13 -1.43 -1.32
CA HIS A 374 -28.33 -0.80 -0.77
C HIS A 374 -29.60 -1.63 -1.14
N GLY A 375 -30.48 -1.80 -0.18
CA GLY A 375 -31.68 -2.63 -0.30
C GLY A 375 -31.44 -4.15 -0.16
N ARG A 376 -30.21 -4.58 0.14
CA ARG A 376 -29.86 -6.00 0.40
C ARG A 376 -29.18 -6.16 1.76
N ASN A 377 -29.30 -7.35 2.34
CA ASN A 377 -28.63 -7.74 3.59
C ASN A 377 -28.87 -6.77 4.76
N GLY A 378 -30.02 -6.07 4.78
CA GLY A 378 -30.35 -5.08 5.81
C GLY A 378 -29.67 -3.72 5.63
N LEU A 379 -29.04 -3.45 4.47
CA LEU A 379 -28.44 -2.14 4.16
C LEU A 379 -29.48 -1.24 3.48
N ASP A 380 -30.34 -0.61 4.27
CA ASP A 380 -31.44 0.24 3.81
C ASP A 380 -31.57 1.51 4.65
N ALA A 381 -32.58 2.32 4.36
CA ALA A 381 -32.81 3.58 5.06
C ALA A 381 -33.11 3.38 6.55
N ASP A 382 -33.76 2.28 6.95
CA ASP A 382 -34.08 1.99 8.35
C ASP A 382 -32.82 1.64 9.16
N SER A 383 -31.80 1.08 8.51
CA SER A 383 -30.48 0.80 9.09
C SER A 383 -29.46 1.95 8.92
N GLY A 384 -29.91 3.10 8.40
CA GLY A 384 -29.10 4.32 8.28
C GLY A 384 -28.38 4.51 6.94
N PHE A 385 -28.73 3.74 5.91
CA PHE A 385 -28.18 3.89 4.56
C PHE A 385 -29.27 4.34 3.59
N ALA A 386 -29.29 5.62 3.24
CA ALA A 386 -30.33 6.20 2.38
C ALA A 386 -30.24 5.69 0.92
N ASP A 387 -29.04 5.38 0.46
CA ASP A 387 -28.75 4.95 -0.92
C ASP A 387 -27.40 4.21 -1.01
N GLN A 388 -26.99 3.83 -2.22
CA GLN A 388 -25.71 3.14 -2.45
C GLN A 388 -24.51 4.05 -2.13
N ALA A 389 -24.61 5.36 -2.27
CA ALA A 389 -23.52 6.27 -1.93
C ALA A 389 -23.24 6.23 -0.43
N GLU A 390 -24.27 6.22 0.43
CA GLU A 390 -24.13 6.08 1.88
C GLU A 390 -23.48 4.75 2.26
N VAL A 391 -23.86 3.63 1.64
CA VAL A 391 -23.22 2.32 1.85
C VAL A 391 -21.73 2.39 1.57
N LEU A 392 -21.31 3.05 0.48
CA LEU A 392 -19.91 3.13 0.07
C LEU A 392 -19.11 4.16 0.89
N ILE A 393 -19.69 5.30 1.25
CA ILE A 393 -19.07 6.31 2.12
C ILE A 393 -18.87 5.73 3.54
N HIS A 394 -19.79 4.87 3.97
CA HIS A 394 -19.79 4.24 5.28
C HIS A 394 -19.54 2.71 5.21
N ALA A 395 -18.62 2.29 4.32
CA ALA A 395 -18.33 0.88 4.06
C ALA A 395 -18.00 0.07 5.33
N ARG A 396 -17.34 0.67 6.34
CA ARG A 396 -17.10 0.03 7.65
C ARG A 396 -18.40 -0.28 8.39
N LEU A 397 -19.33 0.68 8.43
CA LEU A 397 -20.66 0.47 9.06
C LEU A 397 -21.49 -0.55 8.28
N ALA A 398 -21.38 -0.55 6.96
CA ALA A 398 -22.03 -1.55 6.12
C ALA A 398 -21.48 -2.96 6.38
N ALA A 399 -20.15 -3.11 6.51
CA ALA A 399 -19.50 -4.37 6.85
C ALA A 399 -19.86 -4.84 8.28
N ASP A 400 -19.98 -3.91 9.25
CA ASP A 400 -20.51 -4.20 10.61
C ASP A 400 -21.93 -4.78 10.49
N ALA A 401 -22.81 -4.17 9.70
CA ALA A 401 -24.22 -4.54 9.58
C ALA A 401 -24.43 -5.91 8.92
N VAL A 402 -23.62 -6.27 7.92
CA VAL A 402 -23.73 -7.58 7.25
C VAL A 402 -23.01 -8.70 8.01
N GLY A 403 -22.32 -8.42 9.11
CA GLY A 403 -21.64 -9.41 9.95
C GLY A 403 -20.35 -9.94 9.36
N ALA A 404 -19.55 -9.11 8.69
CA ALA A 404 -18.21 -9.44 8.22
C ALA A 404 -17.27 -9.80 9.38
N THR A 405 -16.23 -10.61 9.12
CA THR A 405 -15.25 -11.02 10.15
C THR A 405 -14.29 -9.88 10.47
N ARG A 406 -14.20 -9.54 11.75
CA ARG A 406 -13.30 -8.50 12.28
C ARG A 406 -11.87 -9.01 12.36
N MET A 407 -10.95 -8.43 11.59
CA MET A 407 -9.59 -8.91 11.41
C MET A 407 -8.56 -8.17 12.31
N ASP A 408 -7.34 -8.71 12.35
CA ASP A 408 -6.20 -8.16 13.08
C ASP A 408 -5.34 -7.26 12.17
N ARG A 409 -5.86 -6.06 11.80
CA ARG A 409 -5.21 -5.13 10.87
C ARG A 409 -4.88 -5.79 9.53
N PRO A 410 -5.84 -5.95 8.62
CA PRO A 410 -5.58 -6.47 7.28
C PRO A 410 -4.89 -5.41 6.42
N GLU A 411 -3.67 -5.72 6.03
CA GLU A 411 -2.78 -4.85 5.26
C GLU A 411 -2.77 -5.23 3.77
N TRP A 412 -1.59 -5.55 3.24
CA TRP A 412 -1.42 -5.86 1.83
C TRP A 412 -2.00 -7.20 1.42
N ILE A 413 -2.50 -7.22 0.19
CA ILE A 413 -3.03 -8.42 -0.45
C ILE A 413 -2.25 -8.67 -1.74
N ALA A 414 -1.87 -9.93 -1.98
CA ALA A 414 -1.21 -10.34 -3.21
C ALA A 414 -1.87 -11.60 -3.80
N VAL A 415 -1.95 -11.67 -5.12
CA VAL A 415 -2.52 -12.82 -5.86
C VAL A 415 -1.40 -13.58 -6.52
N HIS A 416 -1.32 -14.88 -6.26
CA HIS A 416 -0.32 -15.75 -6.88
C HIS A 416 -0.57 -15.85 -8.41
N PRO A 417 0.43 -15.50 -9.24
CA PRO A 417 0.21 -15.29 -10.67
C PRO A 417 -0.17 -16.55 -11.46
N GLN A 418 0.15 -17.75 -10.97
CA GLN A 418 -0.17 -19.00 -11.64
C GLN A 418 -1.35 -19.74 -11.03
N THR A 419 -1.51 -19.72 -9.70
CA THR A 419 -2.56 -20.49 -9.01
C THR A 419 -3.84 -19.70 -8.77
N GLY A 420 -3.75 -18.34 -8.74
CA GLY A 420 -4.84 -17.46 -8.36
C GLY A 420 -5.15 -17.47 -6.87
N GLU A 421 -4.32 -18.13 -6.04
CA GLU A 421 -4.42 -18.05 -4.58
C GLU A 421 -4.15 -16.62 -4.12
N VAL A 422 -4.92 -16.16 -3.15
CA VAL A 422 -4.81 -14.82 -2.60
C VAL A 422 -4.23 -14.89 -1.20
N TYR A 423 -3.28 -14.01 -0.90
CA TYR A 423 -2.59 -13.92 0.39
C TYR A 423 -2.84 -12.53 0.98
N VAL A 424 -3.06 -12.45 2.28
CA VAL A 424 -3.23 -11.20 3.02
C VAL A 424 -2.41 -11.22 4.29
N THR A 425 -1.73 -10.12 4.57
CA THR A 425 -1.07 -9.90 5.85
C THR A 425 -2.06 -9.39 6.89
N LEU A 426 -1.90 -9.89 8.11
CA LEU A 426 -2.53 -9.39 9.32
C LEU A 426 -1.40 -8.96 10.26
N THR A 427 -1.18 -7.65 10.41
CA THR A 427 0.05 -7.14 11.01
C THR A 427 0.16 -7.40 12.49
N ASN A 428 -0.85 -7.08 13.27
CA ASN A 428 -0.97 -7.36 14.70
C ASN A 428 -2.32 -6.90 15.26
N ASN A 429 -2.68 -7.36 16.47
CA ASN A 429 -3.76 -6.80 17.25
C ASN A 429 -3.61 -7.11 18.74
N SER A 430 -2.91 -6.26 19.48
CA SER A 430 -2.69 -6.42 20.91
C SER A 430 -4.00 -6.40 21.74
N GLN A 431 -5.11 -5.88 21.18
CA GLN A 431 -6.39 -5.75 21.87
C GLN A 431 -7.34 -6.94 21.68
N ARG A 432 -6.98 -7.91 20.82
CA ARG A 432 -7.88 -9.07 20.63
C ARG A 432 -8.00 -9.88 21.91
N GLY A 433 -9.26 -10.12 22.35
CA GLY A 433 -9.54 -10.84 23.59
C GLY A 433 -9.51 -9.99 24.86
N GLU A 434 -9.24 -8.67 24.76
CA GLU A 434 -9.42 -7.76 25.89
C GLU A 434 -10.91 -7.61 26.27
N PRO A 435 -11.24 -7.24 27.53
CA PRO A 435 -12.61 -6.99 27.92
C PRO A 435 -13.33 -5.97 27.01
N GLY A 436 -14.47 -6.38 26.45
CA GLY A 436 -15.27 -5.56 25.52
C GLY A 436 -14.75 -5.51 24.09
N LYS A 437 -13.70 -6.27 23.74
CA LYS A 437 -13.17 -6.43 22.38
C LYS A 437 -13.53 -7.82 21.84
N PRO A 438 -13.50 -8.01 20.51
CA PRO A 438 -13.69 -9.33 19.91
C PRO A 438 -12.71 -10.37 20.47
N ALA A 439 -13.24 -11.54 20.83
CA ALA A 439 -12.44 -12.69 21.22
C ALA A 439 -11.63 -13.25 20.02
N PRO A 440 -10.61 -14.10 20.27
CA PRO A 440 -10.04 -14.91 19.22
C PRO A 440 -11.10 -15.74 18.47
N ASP A 441 -10.90 -15.89 17.18
CA ASP A 441 -11.71 -16.72 16.28
C ASP A 441 -10.80 -17.53 15.35
N ALA A 442 -11.38 -18.33 14.45
CA ALA A 442 -10.58 -19.20 13.58
C ALA A 442 -9.62 -18.42 12.67
N ALA A 443 -10.02 -17.25 12.17
CA ALA A 443 -9.18 -16.41 11.32
C ALA A 443 -8.16 -15.59 12.12
N ASN A 444 -8.42 -15.33 13.40
CA ASN A 444 -7.58 -14.53 14.30
C ASN A 444 -7.38 -15.31 15.62
N PRO A 445 -6.55 -16.39 15.62
CA PRO A 445 -6.58 -17.39 16.69
C PRO A 445 -5.89 -16.98 18.00
N ARG A 446 -5.17 -15.84 18.01
CA ARG A 446 -4.35 -15.42 19.15
C ARG A 446 -4.96 -14.25 19.91
N ALA A 447 -5.15 -14.42 21.22
CA ALA A 447 -5.40 -13.28 22.10
C ALA A 447 -4.13 -12.41 22.17
N GLY A 448 -4.31 -11.08 22.21
CA GLY A 448 -3.19 -10.14 22.25
C GLY A 448 -2.18 -10.40 21.13
N ASN A 449 -2.63 -10.59 19.90
CA ASN A 449 -1.78 -10.95 18.75
C ASN A 449 -0.71 -9.87 18.47
N LEU A 450 0.51 -10.08 18.94
CA LEU A 450 1.60 -9.12 18.81
C LEU A 450 2.35 -9.25 17.48
N PHE A 451 2.38 -10.43 16.89
CA PHE A 451 3.30 -10.74 15.79
C PHE A 451 2.61 -10.81 14.42
N GLY A 452 1.29 -10.90 14.38
CA GLY A 452 0.57 -11.01 13.12
C GLY A 452 0.69 -12.35 12.41
N GLY A 453 0.33 -12.39 11.13
CA GLY A 453 0.37 -13.61 10.33
C GLY A 453 -0.07 -13.35 8.90
N ILE A 454 -0.10 -14.41 8.12
CA ILE A 454 -0.53 -14.37 6.71
C ILE A 454 -1.63 -15.40 6.53
N LEU A 455 -2.82 -14.95 6.15
CA LEU A 455 -3.90 -15.79 5.66
C LEU A 455 -3.78 -15.98 4.15
N ARG A 456 -4.30 -17.10 3.65
CA ARG A 456 -4.52 -17.28 2.22
C ARG A 456 -5.88 -17.90 1.95
N TRP A 457 -6.41 -17.62 0.78
CA TRP A 457 -7.64 -18.24 0.32
C TRP A 457 -7.62 -18.61 -1.16
N ARG A 458 -8.51 -19.52 -1.53
CA ARG A 458 -8.79 -19.92 -2.90
C ARG A 458 -10.26 -19.69 -3.16
N GLU A 459 -10.56 -18.90 -4.16
CA GLU A 459 -11.93 -18.67 -4.60
C GLU A 459 -12.57 -19.96 -5.11
N ASP A 460 -13.85 -20.14 -4.88
CA ASP A 460 -14.59 -21.33 -5.32
C ASP A 460 -14.48 -21.51 -6.83
N GLY A 461 -14.19 -22.76 -7.22
CA GLY A 461 -13.94 -23.07 -8.63
C GLY A 461 -12.71 -22.40 -9.23
N GLY A 462 -11.86 -21.73 -8.43
CA GLY A 462 -10.72 -20.93 -8.91
C GLY A 462 -11.18 -19.72 -9.74
N ASP A 463 -12.31 -19.12 -9.42
CA ASP A 463 -12.86 -17.94 -10.09
C ASP A 463 -12.93 -16.76 -9.11
N ALA A 464 -12.11 -15.73 -9.35
CA ALA A 464 -12.10 -14.52 -8.52
C ALA A 464 -13.47 -13.82 -8.42
N GLY A 465 -14.38 -14.09 -9.36
CA GLY A 465 -15.78 -13.61 -9.34
C GLY A 465 -16.72 -14.39 -8.42
N SER A 466 -16.27 -15.47 -7.76
CA SER A 466 -17.10 -16.31 -6.89
C SER A 466 -17.59 -15.61 -5.63
N ALA A 467 -18.70 -16.06 -5.07
CA ALA A 467 -19.26 -15.55 -3.81
C ALA A 467 -18.69 -16.27 -2.57
N GLY A 468 -17.97 -17.37 -2.74
CA GLY A 468 -17.39 -18.17 -1.67
C GLY A 468 -15.95 -18.55 -1.93
N PHE A 469 -15.24 -18.93 -0.86
CA PHE A 469 -13.85 -19.35 -0.90
C PHE A 469 -13.50 -20.34 0.21
N GLY A 470 -12.42 -21.10 0.02
CA GLY A 470 -11.79 -21.89 1.07
C GLY A 470 -10.51 -21.18 1.56
N TRP A 471 -10.21 -21.19 2.85
CA TRP A 471 -9.09 -20.47 3.42
C TRP A 471 -8.32 -21.26 4.49
N ASP A 472 -7.06 -20.88 4.71
CA ASP A 472 -6.20 -21.37 5.80
C ASP A 472 -5.17 -20.30 6.20
N HIS A 473 -4.40 -20.57 7.26
CA HIS A 473 -3.24 -19.78 7.62
C HIS A 473 -2.01 -20.25 6.82
N PHE A 474 -1.37 -19.34 6.08
CA PHE A 474 -0.07 -19.62 5.47
C PHE A 474 1.04 -19.57 6.52
N ALA A 475 1.01 -18.56 7.41
CA ALA A 475 1.94 -18.45 8.53
C ALA A 475 1.31 -17.69 9.70
N LEU A 476 1.59 -18.09 10.91
CA LEU A 476 1.40 -17.30 12.13
C LEU A 476 2.79 -16.83 12.57
N ALA A 477 3.05 -15.53 12.41
CA ALA A 477 4.36 -14.94 12.63
C ALA A 477 4.77 -14.92 14.12
N GLY A 478 6.05 -14.71 14.41
CA GLY A 478 6.65 -14.72 15.74
C GLY A 478 7.80 -15.72 15.83
N ASP A 479 8.44 -15.81 16.98
CA ASP A 479 9.51 -16.77 17.23
C ASP A 479 8.93 -18.04 17.89
N PRO A 480 8.96 -19.22 17.25
CA PRO A 480 8.47 -20.48 17.84
C PRO A 480 9.20 -20.88 19.14
N ALA A 481 10.45 -20.42 19.32
CA ALA A 481 11.20 -20.68 20.55
C ALA A 481 10.70 -19.85 21.74
N GLN A 482 9.94 -18.80 21.49
CA GLN A 482 9.35 -17.95 22.52
C GLN A 482 8.05 -18.58 23.04
N ALA A 483 8.01 -18.87 24.33
CA ALA A 483 6.82 -19.42 24.98
C ALA A 483 5.61 -18.48 24.80
N GLY A 484 4.47 -19.04 24.33
CA GLY A 484 3.24 -18.30 24.13
C GLY A 484 3.16 -17.48 22.84
N SER A 485 4.17 -17.51 21.96
CA SER A 485 4.11 -16.82 20.66
C SER A 485 2.99 -17.37 19.77
N GLY A 486 2.71 -18.68 19.86
CA GLY A 486 1.78 -19.37 18.96
C GLY A 486 2.21 -19.29 17.49
N ALA A 487 3.50 -19.07 17.24
CA ALA A 487 4.04 -18.99 15.90
C ALA A 487 3.98 -20.36 15.20
N HIS A 488 3.62 -20.33 13.94
CA HIS A 488 3.55 -21.52 13.08
C HIS A 488 3.93 -21.15 11.65
N TYR A 489 4.85 -21.90 11.07
CA TYR A 489 5.33 -21.68 9.71
C TYR A 489 5.11 -22.94 8.86
N PRO A 490 5.00 -22.78 7.52
CA PRO A 490 4.78 -23.92 6.62
C PRO A 490 5.98 -24.87 6.51
N SER A 491 7.16 -24.49 7.05
CA SER A 491 8.38 -25.27 7.07
C SER A 491 9.15 -25.02 8.37
N ASP A 492 9.77 -26.07 8.94
CA ASP A 492 10.56 -26.01 10.18
C ASP A 492 11.86 -25.21 10.03
N ASP A 493 12.36 -25.01 8.80
CA ASP A 493 13.56 -24.23 8.47
C ASP A 493 13.25 -22.78 8.04
N ALA A 494 12.03 -22.29 8.28
CA ALA A 494 11.65 -20.94 7.94
C ALA A 494 12.37 -19.91 8.83
N ASP A 495 12.88 -18.83 8.22
CA ASP A 495 13.33 -17.67 8.97
C ASP A 495 12.15 -16.96 9.62
N VAL A 496 12.28 -16.65 10.92
CA VAL A 496 11.23 -16.03 11.72
C VAL A 496 11.07 -14.54 11.39
N PHE A 497 9.84 -14.05 11.45
CA PHE A 497 9.49 -12.64 11.27
C PHE A 497 8.29 -12.26 12.16
N GLY A 498 8.03 -10.97 12.25
CA GLY A 498 6.84 -10.44 12.93
C GLY A 498 6.31 -9.22 12.19
N ASN A 499 5.05 -8.88 12.46
CA ASN A 499 4.37 -7.71 11.89
C ASN A 499 4.48 -7.68 10.35
N PRO A 500 4.05 -8.76 9.64
CA PRO A 500 4.01 -8.74 8.19
C PRO A 500 3.04 -7.67 7.71
N ASP A 501 3.46 -6.93 6.69
CA ASP A 501 2.74 -5.81 6.11
C ASP A 501 2.73 -5.93 4.59
N GLY A 502 3.77 -5.47 3.88
CA GLY A 502 3.84 -5.55 2.43
C GLY A 502 3.90 -6.98 1.88
N LEU A 503 3.20 -7.22 0.77
CA LEU A 503 3.22 -8.47 0.02
C LEU A 503 3.35 -8.23 -1.48
N HIS A 504 4.22 -9.02 -2.13
CA HIS A 504 4.33 -9.01 -3.58
C HIS A 504 4.66 -10.39 -4.13
N PHE A 505 3.91 -10.87 -5.13
CA PHE A 505 4.31 -12.01 -5.94
C PHE A 505 5.10 -11.54 -7.16
N ASP A 506 6.30 -12.09 -7.35
CA ASP A 506 6.97 -11.95 -8.65
C ASP A 506 6.30 -12.84 -9.71
N SER A 507 6.61 -12.60 -10.98
CA SER A 507 6.04 -13.39 -12.08
C SER A 507 6.45 -14.88 -12.06
N GLY A 508 7.42 -15.26 -11.25
CA GLY A 508 7.83 -16.65 -11.02
C GLY A 508 7.09 -17.35 -9.90
N GLY A 509 6.27 -16.63 -9.13
CA GLY A 509 5.49 -17.17 -8.02
C GLY A 509 6.22 -17.17 -6.67
N LEU A 510 7.34 -16.48 -6.55
CA LEU A 510 7.95 -16.21 -5.24
C LEU A 510 7.18 -15.10 -4.52
N LEU A 511 6.88 -15.31 -3.25
CA LEU A 511 6.23 -14.33 -2.39
C LEU A 511 7.29 -13.53 -1.62
N TRP A 512 7.28 -12.22 -1.81
CA TRP A 512 8.08 -11.26 -1.08
C TRP A 512 7.24 -10.68 0.06
N ILE A 513 7.74 -10.79 1.30
CA ILE A 513 7.06 -10.40 2.53
C ILE A 513 7.88 -9.29 3.16
N GLN A 514 7.30 -8.13 3.41
CA GLN A 514 7.89 -7.00 4.10
C GLN A 514 7.29 -6.85 5.50
N THR A 515 8.01 -6.22 6.41
CA THR A 515 7.56 -6.07 7.81
C THR A 515 7.56 -4.62 8.26
N ASP A 516 6.54 -4.27 9.06
CA ASP A 516 6.43 -3.01 9.80
C ASP A 516 6.28 -3.28 11.31
N MET A 517 7.38 -3.51 11.97
CA MET A 517 7.44 -3.49 13.42
C MET A 517 7.82 -2.07 13.87
N SER A 518 6.95 -1.42 14.63
CA SER A 518 7.18 -0.06 15.13
C SER A 518 8.55 0.08 15.82
N GLY A 519 9.27 1.16 15.52
CA GLY A 519 10.61 1.45 16.04
C GLY A 519 10.72 1.39 17.55
N GLN A 520 9.63 1.68 18.29
CA GLN A 520 9.60 1.57 19.76
C GLN A 520 9.80 0.14 20.28
N PHE A 521 9.54 -0.91 19.48
CA PHE A 521 9.60 -2.32 19.87
C PHE A 521 10.86 -3.03 19.36
N ILE A 522 11.53 -2.48 18.37
CA ILE A 522 12.72 -3.07 17.76
C ILE A 522 13.79 -3.34 18.83
N GLY A 523 14.31 -4.58 18.85
CA GLY A 523 15.34 -5.03 19.80
C GLY A 523 14.89 -5.21 21.24
N LYS A 524 13.62 -5.05 21.55
CA LYS A 524 13.04 -5.22 22.90
C LYS A 524 12.15 -6.46 22.97
N PRO A 525 12.06 -7.14 24.15
CA PRO A 525 11.07 -8.19 24.32
C PRO A 525 9.63 -7.69 24.09
N PRO A 526 8.76 -8.47 23.42
CA PRO A 526 8.99 -9.84 22.96
C PRO A 526 9.62 -9.94 21.57
N TYR A 527 10.02 -8.86 20.92
CA TYR A 527 10.52 -8.81 19.53
C TYR A 527 12.05 -8.91 19.40
N ALA A 528 12.77 -9.07 20.50
CA ALA A 528 14.24 -8.96 20.53
C ALA A 528 14.98 -9.91 19.56
N SER A 529 14.43 -11.10 19.29
CA SER A 529 15.02 -12.09 18.36
C SER A 529 14.81 -11.75 16.88
N LEU A 530 13.90 -10.83 16.56
CA LEU A 530 13.55 -10.50 15.19
C LEU A 530 14.52 -9.49 14.54
N GLY A 531 15.18 -8.64 15.35
CA GLY A 531 16.04 -7.56 14.85
C GLY A 531 15.24 -6.37 14.28
N ASN A 532 15.85 -5.63 13.35
CA ASN A 532 15.18 -4.58 12.58
C ASN A 532 14.15 -5.18 11.61
N ASN A 533 13.28 -4.33 11.06
CA ASN A 533 12.37 -4.72 10.00
C ASN A 533 13.11 -5.32 8.80
N GLN A 534 12.42 -6.18 8.07
CA GLN A 534 13.05 -7.11 7.15
C GLN A 534 12.17 -7.40 5.93
N MET A 535 12.81 -7.90 4.89
CA MET A 535 12.13 -8.53 3.76
C MET A 535 12.49 -10.01 3.73
N LEU A 536 11.50 -10.86 3.53
CA LEU A 536 11.67 -12.28 3.33
C LEU A 536 11.22 -12.66 1.92
N CYS A 537 11.77 -13.77 1.43
CA CYS A 537 11.34 -14.41 0.20
C CYS A 537 10.81 -15.80 0.54
N ALA A 538 9.59 -16.09 0.14
CA ALA A 538 8.95 -17.37 0.37
C ALA A 538 8.65 -18.10 -0.95
N ASP A 539 8.78 -19.42 -0.92
CA ASP A 539 8.27 -20.31 -1.96
C ASP A 539 7.01 -21.01 -1.44
N PRO A 540 5.81 -20.57 -1.84
CA PRO A 540 4.56 -21.16 -1.35
C PRO A 540 4.40 -22.66 -1.64
N ALA A 541 5.04 -23.18 -2.71
CA ALA A 541 4.94 -24.57 -3.09
C ALA A 541 5.71 -25.50 -2.15
N THR A 542 6.82 -25.02 -1.59
CA THR A 542 7.66 -25.80 -0.65
C THR A 542 7.49 -25.38 0.82
N GLY A 543 6.86 -24.22 1.04
CA GLY A 543 6.73 -23.62 2.36
C GLY A 543 8.01 -22.98 2.91
N ARG A 544 9.11 -22.97 2.14
CA ARG A 544 10.39 -22.38 2.58
C ARG A 544 10.29 -20.86 2.60
N ILE A 545 10.80 -20.26 3.68
CA ILE A 545 10.87 -18.80 3.88
C ILE A 545 12.30 -18.45 4.28
N LYS A 546 12.95 -17.51 3.56
CA LYS A 546 14.29 -17.03 3.85
C LYS A 546 14.34 -15.52 3.97
N ARG A 547 15.07 -15.02 4.96
CA ARG A 547 15.32 -13.57 5.11
C ARG A 547 16.27 -13.09 4.03
N PHE A 548 15.77 -12.14 3.25
CA PHE A 548 16.49 -11.57 2.11
C PHE A 548 17.14 -10.22 2.43
N LEU A 549 16.51 -9.42 3.29
CA LEU A 549 17.01 -8.09 3.63
C LEU A 549 16.71 -7.77 5.09
N THR A 550 17.64 -7.09 5.77
CA THR A 550 17.36 -6.34 7.00
C THR A 550 17.57 -4.85 6.76
N ALA A 551 16.69 -4.03 7.33
CA ALA A 551 16.64 -2.59 7.13
C ALA A 551 17.51 -1.81 8.14
N PRO A 552 17.74 -0.51 7.92
CA PRO A 552 18.31 0.39 8.91
C PRO A 552 17.44 0.48 10.18
N SER A 553 18.01 1.01 11.26
CA SER A 553 17.31 1.18 12.54
C SER A 553 16.04 2.00 12.40
N GLY A 554 14.94 1.51 12.99
CA GLY A 554 13.65 2.21 13.02
C GLY A 554 12.94 2.30 11.67
N SER A 555 13.48 1.70 10.60
CA SER A 555 12.82 1.70 9.29
C SER A 555 11.78 0.61 9.20
N GLU A 556 10.75 0.86 8.42
CA GLU A 556 9.92 -0.15 7.79
C GLU A 556 10.54 -0.59 6.45
N VAL A 557 10.31 -1.83 6.05
CA VAL A 557 10.53 -2.30 4.67
C VAL A 557 9.17 -2.42 4.00
N THR A 558 8.96 -1.69 2.92
CA THR A 558 7.67 -1.63 2.26
C THR A 558 7.80 -1.48 0.75
N GLY A 559 6.71 -1.59 0.03
CA GLY A 559 6.58 -1.39 -1.39
C GLY A 559 7.68 -2.05 -2.22
N CYS A 560 7.47 -3.25 -2.73
CA CYS A 560 8.45 -3.88 -3.59
C CYS A 560 7.87 -4.27 -4.95
N VAL A 561 8.73 -4.30 -5.96
CA VAL A 561 8.40 -4.80 -7.29
C VAL A 561 9.62 -5.43 -7.95
N VAL A 562 9.40 -6.58 -8.57
CA VAL A 562 10.42 -7.26 -9.38
C VAL A 562 10.19 -6.93 -10.85
N THR A 563 11.26 -6.54 -11.57
CA THR A 563 11.17 -6.27 -13.01
C THR A 563 10.65 -7.49 -13.79
N PRO A 564 10.01 -7.31 -14.97
CA PRO A 564 9.47 -8.44 -15.74
C PRO A 564 10.48 -9.51 -16.12
N ASP A 565 11.76 -9.15 -16.31
CA ASP A 565 12.87 -10.08 -16.54
C ASP A 565 13.39 -10.76 -15.27
N ARG A 566 12.84 -10.40 -14.11
CA ARG A 566 13.16 -10.88 -12.77
C ARG A 566 14.63 -10.66 -12.35
N ARG A 567 15.32 -9.68 -12.93
CA ARG A 567 16.76 -9.43 -12.67
C ARG A 567 17.00 -8.26 -11.73
N THR A 568 15.98 -7.45 -11.45
CA THR A 568 16.03 -6.35 -10.47
C THR A 568 14.82 -6.41 -9.56
N LEU A 569 15.06 -6.24 -8.29
CA LEU A 569 14.05 -5.96 -7.27
C LEU A 569 14.21 -4.49 -6.87
N PHE A 570 13.14 -3.71 -6.98
CA PHE A 570 13.03 -2.42 -6.32
C PHE A 570 12.31 -2.60 -4.99
N VAL A 571 12.77 -1.90 -3.95
CA VAL A 571 12.18 -1.95 -2.61
C VAL A 571 12.33 -0.59 -1.94
N ASN A 572 11.36 -0.21 -1.13
CA ASN A 572 11.38 1.02 -0.35
C ASN A 572 11.81 0.77 1.09
N ILE A 573 12.62 1.69 1.60
CA ILE A 573 12.95 1.82 3.02
C ILE A 573 12.22 3.06 3.52
N GLN A 574 11.25 2.88 4.38
CA GLN A 574 10.42 3.93 4.94
C GLN A 574 10.98 4.38 6.29
N HIS A 575 10.79 5.63 6.67
CA HIS A 575 11.06 6.29 7.96
C HIS A 575 12.30 5.80 8.75
N PRO A 576 13.52 5.76 8.17
CA PRO A 576 14.70 5.36 8.93
C PRO A 576 14.88 6.26 10.16
N GLY A 577 15.15 5.62 11.32
CA GLY A 577 15.31 6.29 12.59
C GLY A 577 14.01 6.60 13.34
N GLU A 578 12.87 6.10 12.92
CA GLU A 578 11.62 6.26 13.66
C GLU A 578 11.79 5.72 15.09
N SER A 579 11.43 6.57 16.07
CA SER A 579 11.30 6.17 17.47
C SER A 579 10.18 7.02 18.09
N ARG A 580 9.18 6.36 18.64
CA ARG A 580 8.04 7.03 19.29
C ARG A 580 8.26 7.25 20.78
N ASP A 581 9.37 6.76 21.35
CA ASP A 581 9.54 6.66 22.79
C ASP A 581 9.96 7.95 23.48
N ASP A 582 10.69 8.84 22.81
CA ASP A 582 11.33 9.98 23.48
C ASP A 582 10.91 11.37 22.98
N GLY A 583 10.13 11.44 21.91
CA GLY A 583 9.76 12.72 21.29
C GLY A 583 10.98 13.56 20.90
N SER A 584 12.19 12.98 20.91
CA SER A 584 13.42 13.70 20.60
C SER A 584 13.53 13.92 19.10
N ALA A 585 14.13 15.05 18.73
CA ALA A 585 14.45 15.34 17.34
C ALA A 585 15.73 14.62 16.87
N THR A 586 16.36 13.83 17.74
CA THR A 586 17.60 13.13 17.41
C THR A 586 17.25 11.78 16.80
N PRO A 587 17.43 11.59 15.49
CA PRO A 587 17.07 10.32 14.84
C PRO A 587 17.99 9.19 15.28
N ASN A 588 17.43 7.99 15.42
CA ASN A 588 18.18 6.77 15.74
C ASN A 588 18.94 6.22 14.53
N SER A 589 18.89 6.90 13.40
CA SER A 589 19.55 6.54 12.14
C SER A 589 20.19 7.77 11.51
N ALA A 590 21.15 7.56 10.64
CA ALA A 590 21.68 8.56 9.73
C ALA A 590 21.61 8.08 8.25
N TRP A 591 20.96 6.96 8.04
CA TRP A 591 20.83 6.36 6.72
C TRP A 591 19.96 7.24 5.78
N PRO A 592 20.30 7.38 4.49
CA PRO A 592 21.39 6.74 3.76
C PRO A 592 22.69 7.57 3.72
N ASP A 593 22.70 8.79 4.19
CA ASP A 593 23.78 9.77 3.97
C ASP A 593 24.86 9.74 5.06
N GLY A 594 24.67 8.98 6.12
CA GLY A 594 25.60 8.81 7.23
C GLY A 594 25.65 7.38 7.74
N THR A 595 26.64 7.09 8.59
CA THR A 595 26.83 5.76 9.20
C THR A 595 26.73 5.79 10.73
N VAL A 596 26.63 6.98 11.31
CA VAL A 596 26.52 7.19 12.76
C VAL A 596 25.21 7.92 13.02
N PRO A 597 24.33 7.42 13.88
CA PRO A 597 23.07 8.09 14.23
C PRO A 597 23.29 9.57 14.57
N GLY A 598 22.46 10.45 14.00
CA GLY A 598 22.57 11.90 14.18
C GLY A 598 23.65 12.60 13.32
N SER A 599 24.49 11.89 12.58
CA SER A 599 25.50 12.50 11.69
C SER A 599 24.91 13.05 10.39
N ALA A 600 23.75 12.58 9.99
CA ALA A 600 22.98 13.07 8.84
C ALA A 600 21.48 12.98 9.14
N ARG A 601 20.67 13.73 8.40
CA ARG A 601 19.20 13.64 8.43
C ARG A 601 18.77 12.35 7.75
N PRO A 602 18.08 11.42 8.43
CA PRO A 602 17.64 10.20 7.79
C PRO A 602 16.59 10.47 6.71
N ARG A 603 16.63 9.67 5.64
CA ARG A 603 15.74 9.84 4.50
C ARG A 603 15.20 8.50 4.02
N SER A 604 13.88 8.39 3.88
CA SER A 604 13.27 7.29 3.15
C SER A 604 13.81 7.22 1.71
N ALA A 605 13.88 6.03 1.13
CA ALA A 605 14.41 5.89 -0.22
C ALA A 605 13.98 4.60 -0.92
N THR A 606 13.94 4.66 -2.24
CA THR A 606 13.87 3.48 -3.11
C THR A 606 15.27 2.94 -3.39
N LEU A 607 15.41 1.62 -3.28
CA LEU A 607 16.61 0.86 -3.64
C LEU A 607 16.39 0.03 -4.89
N ALA A 608 17.45 -0.21 -5.65
CA ALA A 608 17.50 -1.22 -6.69
C ALA A 608 18.46 -2.34 -6.24
N ILE A 609 17.98 -3.59 -6.18
CA ILE A 609 18.74 -4.75 -5.74
C ILE A 609 18.90 -5.72 -6.91
N ARG A 610 20.11 -6.22 -7.12
CA ARG A 610 20.45 -7.14 -8.21
C ARG A 610 21.43 -8.20 -7.74
N ARG A 611 21.39 -9.38 -8.39
CA ARG A 611 22.46 -10.36 -8.21
C ARG A 611 23.72 -9.87 -8.94
N ARG A 612 24.88 -10.09 -8.30
CA ARG A 612 26.21 -9.72 -8.86
C ARG A 612 26.54 -10.45 -10.17
N ASP A 613 26.03 -11.66 -10.32
CA ASP A 613 26.18 -12.49 -11.54
C ASP A 613 25.11 -12.19 -12.61
N GLY A 614 24.19 -11.27 -12.35
CA GLY A 614 23.10 -10.91 -13.23
C GLY A 614 21.99 -11.97 -13.37
N ALA A 615 21.96 -13.00 -12.52
CA ALA A 615 20.89 -14.01 -12.53
C ALA A 615 19.58 -13.46 -11.97
N ILE A 616 18.55 -14.29 -11.96
CA ILE A 616 17.21 -13.97 -11.45
C ILE A 616 17.27 -13.73 -9.93
N VAL A 617 16.55 -12.72 -9.46
CA VAL A 617 16.42 -12.39 -8.03
C VAL A 617 15.60 -13.48 -7.33
N GLY A 618 16.02 -13.87 -6.13
CA GLY A 618 15.38 -14.92 -5.33
C GLY A 618 15.89 -16.33 -5.60
N THR A 619 16.71 -16.51 -6.66
CA THR A 619 17.22 -17.85 -7.03
C THR A 619 18.70 -18.00 -6.77
#